data_2d7a655000d53041c399335f8e3461a5
#
_entry.id   2d7a655000d53041c399335f8e3461a5
#
_cell.length_a   1.000
_cell.length_b   1.000
_cell.length_c   1.000
_cell.angle_alpha   90.00
_cell.angle_beta   90.00
_cell.angle_gamma   90.00
#
_symmetry.space_group_name_H-M   'P 1'
#
loop_
_entity.id
_entity.type
_entity.pdbx_description
1 polymer ?
#
loop_
_entity_poly.entity_id
_entity_poly.type
_entity_poly.pdbx_seq_one_letter_code
_entity_poly.pdbx_strand_id
1 'polypeptide(L)'
;MQEKVVVNDNRSSVIVIIVDINRIILKEMVNMVNKQEIAEKESKSNFKVSGWGYRHQQCFILFCTLTVAYSMRACMGVSLVAMTKYGKTAANVSAALNPEETENQFKPEGILNALMLIPPYPTFNWDKKTQDAVIASFFWGYMLLQIPGGQLAHRFGARYLLTGAMMINCVVSILLPLAAYYGGWISTAVCRVLQGLSQACIVPGIHTSLGKWAPLQERGRIAAFVYGGQALGTVFGLPMTGFISSSSLGWPGIFRFYGILSGIIGVLLFWLAADTPAQHKKISAAERKYIEDELGTGDEAKKMAVPWTKILSHKGVYAIIIAHFGTTWGQLVLYSEVPAYLDKIMGVNIKANGLLTALPFLVMWFTNFFFSWMTDMLIVKNILSPTNTRKFANSLGNVPAALGLIALAYAPKDMLIVESILVFTCAFKISAHLGFQINHIDISPNFAGTMMSLSNFTSNIGASIAPLIIGFILTDVNDVYLWRQVFFVAAGIYLVTNLIYVIFATAEKAEWNEPKETQVNEEEGQPMMEKPKLEEA
;
A
#
# COMPACT_ATOMS: atom_id res chain seq x y z
N MET A 1 -70.78 -7.27 -68.37
CA MET A 1 -69.69 -8.22 -68.24
C MET A 1 -68.54 -7.46 -67.63
N GLN A 2 -68.29 -7.65 -66.38
CA GLN A 2 -67.15 -7.08 -65.67
C GLN A 2 -66.27 -8.24 -65.22
N GLU A 3 -65.07 -8.36 -65.83
CA GLU A 3 -64.06 -9.29 -65.41
C GLU A 3 -63.40 -8.80 -64.12
N LYS A 4 -63.51 -9.61 -63.09
CA LYS A 4 -62.76 -9.43 -61.90
C LYS A 4 -61.36 -9.99 -62.08
N VAL A 5 -60.34 -9.10 -62.06
CA VAL A 5 -58.96 -9.50 -62.01
C VAL A 5 -58.68 -9.88 -60.53
N VAL A 6 -58.43 -11.15 -60.26
CA VAL A 6 -57.94 -11.68 -59.02
C VAL A 6 -56.43 -11.45 -58.95
N VAL A 7 -55.95 -10.47 -58.25
CA VAL A 7 -54.55 -10.27 -57.93
C VAL A 7 -54.13 -11.28 -56.83
N ASN A 8 -53.27 -12.19 -57.22
CA ASN A 8 -52.78 -13.28 -56.40
C ASN A 8 -51.76 -12.73 -55.37
N ASP A 9 -52.16 -12.65 -54.12
CA ASP A 9 -51.41 -12.02 -53.02
C ASP A 9 -50.37 -12.98 -52.34
N ASN A 10 -49.55 -13.61 -53.19
CA ASN A 10 -48.52 -14.56 -52.76
C ASN A 10 -47.25 -13.87 -52.17
N ARG A 11 -47.07 -12.57 -52.40
CA ARG A 11 -45.87 -11.87 -51.86
C ARG A 11 -46.00 -11.50 -50.36
N SER A 12 -47.16 -11.14 -49.90
CA SER A 12 -47.42 -10.80 -48.49
C SER A 12 -47.26 -12.02 -47.59
N SER A 13 -47.72 -13.18 -48.02
CA SER A 13 -47.60 -14.45 -47.28
C SER A 13 -46.15 -14.91 -47.13
N VAL A 14 -45.29 -14.74 -48.13
CA VAL A 14 -43.87 -15.13 -48.10
C VAL A 14 -43.08 -14.18 -47.16
N ILE A 15 -43.39 -12.88 -47.15
CA ILE A 15 -42.75 -11.91 -46.26
C ILE A 15 -43.10 -12.18 -44.78
N VAL A 16 -44.34 -12.52 -44.48
CA VAL A 16 -44.77 -12.89 -43.12
C VAL A 16 -44.05 -14.16 -42.63
N ILE A 17 -43.93 -15.19 -43.47
CA ILE A 17 -43.22 -16.42 -43.15
C ILE A 17 -41.73 -16.17 -42.91
N ILE A 18 -41.06 -15.33 -43.70
CA ILE A 18 -39.64 -14.97 -43.50
C ILE A 18 -39.44 -14.18 -42.20
N VAL A 19 -40.33 -13.26 -41.86
CA VAL A 19 -40.29 -12.50 -40.61
C VAL A 19 -40.48 -13.41 -39.39
N ASP A 20 -41.41 -14.37 -39.45
CA ASP A 20 -41.66 -15.33 -38.39
C ASP A 20 -40.49 -16.33 -38.23
N ILE A 21 -39.89 -16.82 -39.32
CA ILE A 21 -38.70 -17.65 -39.27
C ILE A 21 -37.52 -16.90 -38.64
N ASN A 22 -37.29 -15.65 -39.06
CA ASN A 22 -36.23 -14.83 -38.44
C ASN A 22 -36.48 -14.55 -36.95
N ARG A 23 -37.74 -14.36 -36.56
CA ARG A 23 -38.12 -14.19 -35.14
C ARG A 23 -37.90 -15.46 -34.32
N ILE A 24 -38.13 -16.64 -34.88
CA ILE A 24 -37.87 -17.93 -34.24
C ILE A 24 -36.35 -18.15 -34.13
N ILE A 25 -35.58 -17.91 -35.19
CA ILE A 25 -34.13 -18.02 -35.16
C ILE A 25 -33.50 -17.06 -34.13
N LEU A 26 -33.98 -15.80 -34.10
CA LEU A 26 -33.50 -14.82 -33.10
C LEU A 26 -33.81 -15.26 -31.66
N LYS A 27 -35.03 -15.81 -31.42
CA LYS A 27 -35.38 -16.37 -30.11
C LYS A 27 -34.52 -17.55 -29.71
N GLU A 28 -34.22 -18.45 -30.64
CA GLU A 28 -33.34 -19.59 -30.36
C GLU A 28 -31.89 -19.17 -30.14
N MET A 29 -31.38 -18.20 -30.90
CA MET A 29 -30.06 -17.62 -30.67
C MET A 29 -29.96 -16.92 -29.28
N VAL A 30 -30.96 -16.12 -28.91
CA VAL A 30 -31.03 -15.48 -27.60
C VAL A 30 -31.10 -16.52 -26.46
N ASN A 31 -31.88 -17.60 -26.68
CA ASN A 31 -31.95 -18.69 -25.70
C ASN A 31 -30.66 -19.51 -25.62
N MET A 32 -29.93 -19.70 -26.72
CA MET A 32 -28.60 -20.34 -26.69
C MET A 32 -27.57 -19.46 -25.98
N VAL A 33 -27.55 -18.15 -26.28
CA VAL A 33 -26.66 -17.20 -25.56
C VAL A 33 -26.97 -17.17 -24.07
N ASN A 34 -28.26 -17.08 -23.68
CA ASN A 34 -28.65 -17.13 -22.27
C ASN A 34 -28.31 -18.46 -21.61
N LYS A 35 -28.46 -19.61 -22.31
CA LYS A 35 -28.02 -20.91 -21.78
C LYS A 35 -26.51 -21.01 -21.64
N GLN A 36 -25.74 -20.44 -22.58
CA GLN A 36 -24.28 -20.35 -22.44
C GLN A 36 -23.86 -19.44 -21.29
N GLU A 37 -24.49 -18.25 -21.12
CA GLU A 37 -24.24 -17.38 -19.97
C GLU A 37 -24.61 -18.02 -18.63
N ILE A 38 -25.73 -18.77 -18.57
CA ILE A 38 -26.14 -19.49 -17.36
C ILE A 38 -25.15 -20.63 -17.07
N ALA A 39 -24.78 -21.44 -18.07
CA ALA A 39 -23.80 -22.50 -17.93
C ALA A 39 -22.40 -21.96 -17.55
N GLU A 40 -22.01 -20.81 -18.07
CA GLU A 40 -20.78 -20.11 -17.72
C GLU A 40 -20.84 -19.54 -16.28
N LYS A 41 -21.97 -18.99 -15.87
CA LYS A 41 -22.22 -18.55 -14.47
C LYS A 41 -22.27 -19.73 -13.50
N GLU A 42 -22.88 -20.84 -13.86
CA GLU A 42 -22.89 -22.08 -13.07
C GLU A 42 -21.50 -22.73 -13.00
N SER A 43 -20.74 -22.75 -14.10
CA SER A 43 -19.34 -23.18 -14.10
C SER A 43 -18.47 -22.30 -13.22
N LYS A 44 -18.64 -20.97 -13.26
CA LYS A 44 -17.94 -20.02 -12.38
C LYS A 44 -18.36 -20.17 -10.90
N SER A 45 -19.63 -20.51 -10.61
CA SER A 45 -20.12 -20.69 -9.24
C SER A 45 -19.63 -21.98 -8.57
N ASN A 46 -19.33 -23.03 -9.35
CA ASN A 46 -18.90 -24.34 -8.84
C ASN A 46 -17.38 -24.42 -8.52
N PHE A 47 -16.56 -23.44 -8.88
CA PHE A 47 -15.13 -23.39 -8.58
C PHE A 47 -14.82 -22.53 -7.34
N LYS A 48 -15.58 -22.66 -6.25
CA LYS A 48 -15.12 -22.16 -4.95
C LYS A 48 -13.98 -23.07 -4.48
N VAL A 49 -12.74 -22.67 -4.75
CA VAL A 49 -11.57 -23.25 -4.10
C VAL A 49 -11.63 -22.86 -2.62
N SER A 50 -12.32 -23.71 -1.84
CA SER A 50 -12.45 -23.54 -0.40
C SER A 50 -11.17 -24.00 0.28
N GLY A 51 -10.62 -23.18 1.19
CA GLY A 51 -9.51 -23.56 2.03
C GLY A 51 -8.23 -22.74 1.81
N TRP A 52 -7.21 -23.10 2.60
CA TRP A 52 -5.89 -22.45 2.57
C TRP A 52 -5.13 -22.92 1.33
N GLY A 53 -4.93 -21.99 0.37
CA GLY A 53 -4.19 -22.23 -0.86
C GLY A 53 -2.86 -21.47 -0.91
N TYR A 54 -2.12 -21.66 -2.00
CA TYR A 54 -0.84 -20.99 -2.22
C TYR A 54 -0.97 -19.47 -2.33
N ARG A 55 -2.14 -18.94 -2.77
CA ARG A 55 -2.43 -17.50 -2.73
C ARG A 55 -2.32 -16.94 -1.31
N HIS A 56 -2.79 -17.66 -0.30
CA HIS A 56 -2.70 -17.26 1.10
C HIS A 56 -1.25 -17.31 1.62
N GLN A 57 -0.47 -18.30 1.19
CA GLN A 57 0.96 -18.36 1.52
C GLN A 57 1.72 -17.18 0.93
N GLN A 58 1.46 -16.79 -0.33
CA GLN A 58 2.04 -15.59 -0.92
C GLN A 58 1.68 -14.34 -0.12
N CYS A 59 0.40 -14.18 0.23
CA CYS A 59 -0.07 -13.05 1.04
C CYS A 59 0.57 -13.01 2.42
N PHE A 60 0.76 -14.16 3.08
CA PHE A 60 1.41 -14.24 4.38
C PHE A 60 2.88 -13.77 4.32
N ILE A 61 3.62 -14.17 3.30
CA ILE A 61 5.02 -13.71 3.12
C ILE A 61 5.07 -12.20 2.86
N LEU A 62 4.14 -11.67 2.05
CA LEU A 62 4.04 -10.23 1.79
C LEU A 62 3.67 -9.45 3.06
N PHE A 63 2.76 -9.98 3.89
CA PHE A 63 2.43 -9.44 5.21
C PHE A 63 3.67 -9.39 6.13
N CYS A 64 4.42 -10.48 6.24
CA CYS A 64 5.66 -10.53 7.02
C CYS A 64 6.69 -9.52 6.48
N THR A 65 6.80 -9.38 5.17
CA THR A 65 7.69 -8.40 4.52
C THR A 65 7.36 -6.97 4.95
N LEU A 66 6.08 -6.59 4.91
CA LEU A 66 5.62 -5.27 5.36
C LEU A 66 5.83 -5.08 6.87
N THR A 67 5.51 -6.09 7.67
CA THR A 67 5.68 -6.04 9.13
C THR A 67 7.12 -5.72 9.50
N VAL A 68 8.08 -6.46 8.91
CA VAL A 68 9.51 -6.24 9.20
C VAL A 68 9.99 -4.89 8.65
N ALA A 69 9.61 -4.52 7.44
CA ALA A 69 10.01 -3.26 6.83
C ALA A 69 9.53 -2.04 7.65
N TYR A 70 8.28 -2.07 8.14
CA TYR A 70 7.73 -0.98 8.96
C TYR A 70 8.30 -0.98 10.39
N SER A 71 8.58 -2.15 10.99
CA SER A 71 9.33 -2.23 12.25
C SER A 71 10.72 -1.60 12.13
N MET A 72 11.46 -1.89 11.05
CA MET A 72 12.77 -1.29 10.77
C MET A 72 12.70 0.22 10.52
N ARG A 73 11.59 0.71 9.98
CA ARG A 73 11.35 2.14 9.80
C ARG A 73 11.08 2.84 11.13
N ALA A 74 10.23 2.24 11.96
CA ALA A 74 9.80 2.79 13.25
C ALA A 74 10.90 2.74 14.32
N CYS A 75 11.78 1.74 14.30
CA CYS A 75 12.78 1.53 15.36
C CYS A 75 13.79 2.68 15.50
N MET A 76 14.05 3.45 14.43
CA MET A 76 15.13 4.45 14.43
C MET A 76 14.93 5.56 15.45
N GLY A 77 13.69 6.05 15.63
CA GLY A 77 13.41 7.09 16.62
C GLY A 77 13.78 6.68 18.03
N VAL A 78 13.37 5.48 18.43
CA VAL A 78 13.69 4.94 19.76
C VAL A 78 15.18 4.57 19.87
N SER A 79 15.77 4.07 18.77
CA SER A 79 17.21 3.75 18.74
C SER A 79 18.08 4.98 18.93
N LEU A 80 17.74 6.13 18.33
CA LEU A 80 18.45 7.38 18.51
C LEU A 80 18.42 7.87 19.98
N VAL A 81 17.29 7.70 20.65
CA VAL A 81 17.19 8.01 22.10
C VAL A 81 18.16 7.13 22.89
N ALA A 82 18.25 5.83 22.57
CA ALA A 82 19.18 4.93 23.24
C ALA A 82 20.64 5.22 22.90
N MET A 83 20.93 5.64 21.66
CA MET A 83 22.28 6.02 21.21
C MET A 83 22.80 7.32 21.86
N THR A 84 21.89 8.24 22.26
CA THR A 84 22.25 9.58 22.74
C THR A 84 21.94 9.82 24.22
N LYS A 85 21.01 9.08 24.83
CA LYS A 85 20.49 9.35 26.20
C LYS A 85 21.43 8.95 27.29
N TYR A 86 22.21 7.89 27.13
CA TYR A 86 23.18 7.44 28.12
C TYR A 86 24.30 8.45 28.32
N GLY A 87 24.70 9.19 27.28
CA GLY A 87 25.72 10.24 27.40
C GLY A 87 25.33 11.38 28.34
N LYS A 88 24.05 11.79 28.34
CA LYS A 88 23.59 12.89 29.21
C LYS A 88 23.44 12.49 30.68
N THR A 89 23.05 11.26 30.96
CA THR A 89 22.91 10.77 32.35
C THR A 89 24.28 10.44 32.93
N ALA A 90 25.18 9.84 32.18
CA ALA A 90 26.56 9.61 32.57
C ALA A 90 27.33 10.94 32.76
N ALA A 91 27.18 11.89 31.82
CA ALA A 91 27.79 13.22 31.97
C ALA A 91 27.30 14.00 33.19
N ASN A 92 26.01 13.91 33.54
CA ASN A 92 25.47 14.55 34.75
C ASN A 92 25.92 13.86 36.03
N VAL A 93 26.18 12.55 36.02
CA VAL A 93 26.73 11.83 37.18
C VAL A 93 28.25 12.04 37.25
N SER A 94 28.98 12.06 36.15
CA SER A 94 30.43 12.30 36.11
C SER A 94 30.81 13.75 36.36
N ALA A 95 29.99 14.71 35.89
CA ALA A 95 30.19 16.13 36.22
C ALA A 95 30.00 16.43 37.72
N ALA A 96 29.29 15.54 38.45
CA ALA A 96 29.17 15.62 39.91
C ALA A 96 30.35 14.96 40.66
N LEU A 97 31.18 14.15 39.98
CA LEU A 97 32.23 13.37 40.62
C LEU A 97 33.66 13.74 40.19
N ASN A 98 33.94 14.10 38.95
CA ASN A 98 35.26 14.60 38.51
C ASN A 98 35.21 15.19 37.09
N PRO A 99 35.63 16.44 36.85
CA PRO A 99 35.63 17.07 35.53
C PRO A 99 36.66 16.53 34.56
N GLU A 100 37.69 15.85 35.02
CA GLU A 100 38.82 15.39 34.17
C GLU A 100 38.64 13.99 33.53
N GLU A 101 37.60 13.23 33.90
CA GLU A 101 37.36 11.90 33.34
C GLU A 101 36.31 11.86 32.21
N THR A 102 35.85 13.02 31.71
CA THR A 102 34.72 13.12 30.77
C THR A 102 35.12 12.82 29.31
N GLU A 103 36.39 12.47 29.06
CA GLU A 103 36.91 12.11 27.73
C GLU A 103 37.20 10.62 27.54
N ASN A 104 36.59 9.75 28.33
CA ASN A 104 36.68 8.32 28.07
C ASN A 104 35.87 7.95 26.79
N GLN A 105 36.47 8.30 25.65
CA GLN A 105 36.09 7.70 24.37
C GLN A 105 36.13 6.18 24.53
N PHE A 106 35.02 5.52 24.19
CA PHE A 106 34.95 4.09 24.10
C PHE A 106 36.17 3.57 23.29
N LYS A 107 37.10 2.90 23.99
CA LYS A 107 38.23 2.21 23.36
C LYS A 107 37.91 0.73 23.32
N PRO A 108 37.77 0.13 22.13
CA PRO A 108 37.45 -1.28 22.01
C PRO A 108 38.64 -2.13 22.46
N GLU A 109 38.50 -2.81 23.57
CA GLU A 109 39.48 -3.80 24.06
C GLU A 109 39.17 -5.19 23.46
N GLY A 110 39.60 -5.42 22.24
CA GLY A 110 39.41 -6.69 21.55
C GLY A 110 38.38 -6.67 20.43
N ILE A 111 38.39 -7.71 19.59
CA ILE A 111 37.59 -7.83 18.36
C ILE A 111 36.08 -7.78 18.65
N LEU A 112 35.61 -8.42 19.72
CA LEU A 112 34.19 -8.47 20.05
C LEU A 112 33.63 -7.11 20.45
N ASN A 113 34.43 -6.30 21.15
CA ASN A 113 34.05 -4.92 21.50
C ASN A 113 34.12 -4.02 20.26
N ALA A 114 35.14 -4.17 19.41
CA ALA A 114 35.26 -3.43 18.15
C ALA A 114 34.05 -3.71 17.21
N LEU A 115 33.53 -4.93 17.22
CA LEU A 115 32.31 -5.31 16.51
C LEU A 115 31.03 -4.97 17.28
N MET A 116 31.12 -4.35 18.47
CA MET A 116 29.99 -4.01 19.35
C MET A 116 29.08 -5.20 19.69
N LEU A 117 29.66 -6.38 19.87
CA LEU A 117 28.92 -7.58 20.26
C LEU A 117 28.74 -7.69 21.78
N ILE A 118 29.58 -7.01 22.55
CA ILE A 118 29.61 -7.03 24.01
C ILE A 118 29.56 -5.59 24.55
N PRO A 119 28.79 -5.31 25.64
CA PRO A 119 28.83 -4.02 26.32
C PRO A 119 30.22 -3.73 26.96
N PRO A 120 30.57 -2.46 27.23
CA PRO A 120 29.77 -1.27 27.05
C PRO A 120 29.66 -0.82 25.61
N TYR A 121 28.51 -0.18 25.25
CA TYR A 121 28.31 0.33 23.89
C TYR A 121 28.56 1.84 23.85
N PRO A 122 29.15 2.38 22.76
CA PRO A 122 29.40 3.80 22.63
C PRO A 122 28.09 4.58 22.60
N THR A 123 28.13 5.78 23.17
CA THR A 123 27.06 6.77 23.06
C THR A 123 27.55 7.97 22.27
N PHE A 124 26.63 8.66 21.58
CA PHE A 124 26.96 9.74 20.68
C PHE A 124 26.38 11.07 21.19
N ASN A 125 27.16 12.12 21.07
CA ASN A 125 26.71 13.45 21.42
C ASN A 125 26.18 14.19 20.17
N TRP A 126 25.08 13.65 19.59
CA TRP A 126 24.41 14.25 18.44
C TRP A 126 23.34 15.24 18.88
N ASP A 127 23.41 16.45 18.35
CA ASP A 127 22.38 17.46 18.56
C ASP A 127 21.06 17.07 17.90
N LYS A 128 19.98 17.76 18.24
CA LYS A 128 18.65 17.46 17.70
C LYS A 128 18.59 17.55 16.17
N LYS A 129 19.27 18.53 15.58
CA LYS A 129 19.32 18.70 14.12
C LYS A 129 19.98 17.52 13.43
N THR A 130 21.08 17.01 13.98
CA THR A 130 21.77 15.80 13.49
C THR A 130 20.89 14.57 13.61
N GLN A 131 20.20 14.38 14.74
CA GLN A 131 19.26 13.26 14.92
C GLN A 131 18.13 13.32 13.89
N ASP A 132 17.54 14.50 13.67
CA ASP A 132 16.47 14.71 12.69
C ASP A 132 16.97 14.48 11.24
N ALA A 133 18.20 14.92 10.92
CA ALA A 133 18.84 14.64 9.63
C ALA A 133 19.01 13.13 9.38
N VAL A 134 19.42 12.37 10.40
CA VAL A 134 19.55 10.90 10.30
C VAL A 134 18.18 10.23 10.11
N ILE A 135 17.12 10.72 10.74
CA ILE A 135 15.75 10.22 10.49
C ILE A 135 15.30 10.55 9.08
N ALA A 136 15.48 11.81 8.66
CA ALA A 136 15.05 12.30 7.36
C ALA A 136 15.78 11.64 6.19
N SER A 137 17.05 11.26 6.36
CA SER A 137 17.88 10.66 5.31
C SER A 137 17.29 9.36 4.75
N PHE A 138 16.52 8.60 5.54
CA PHE A 138 15.77 7.45 5.03
C PHE A 138 14.76 7.87 3.94
N PHE A 139 14.02 8.93 4.18
CA PHE A 139 13.00 9.39 3.23
C PHE A 139 13.60 9.96 1.95
N TRP A 140 14.81 10.53 1.99
CA TRP A 140 15.51 10.97 0.78
C TRP A 140 15.79 9.81 -0.16
N GLY A 141 16.35 8.71 0.37
CA GLY A 141 16.54 7.50 -0.41
C GLY A 141 15.22 6.87 -0.87
N TYR A 142 14.22 6.87 0.00
CA TYR A 142 12.91 6.31 -0.28
C TYR A 142 12.21 7.03 -1.45
N MET A 143 12.20 8.37 -1.47
CA MET A 143 11.60 9.14 -2.56
C MET A 143 12.35 8.97 -3.88
N LEU A 144 13.69 8.91 -3.85
CA LEU A 144 14.51 8.83 -5.06
C LEU A 144 14.20 7.58 -5.90
N LEU A 145 14.01 6.43 -5.26
CA LEU A 145 13.78 5.16 -5.96
C LEU A 145 12.30 4.75 -6.02
N GLN A 146 11.37 5.58 -5.54
CA GLN A 146 9.96 5.23 -5.46
C GLN A 146 9.33 4.95 -6.83
N ILE A 147 9.49 5.85 -7.79
CA ILE A 147 8.95 5.69 -9.15
C ILE A 147 9.74 4.64 -9.95
N PRO A 148 11.09 4.68 -10.02
CA PRO A 148 11.86 3.61 -10.64
C PRO A 148 11.58 2.23 -10.05
N GLY A 149 11.36 2.14 -8.72
CA GLY A 149 11.05 0.90 -8.03
C GLY A 149 9.77 0.22 -8.55
N GLY A 150 8.73 0.99 -8.85
CA GLY A 150 7.51 0.46 -9.48
C GLY A 150 7.76 -0.10 -10.87
N GLN A 151 8.62 0.54 -11.67
CA GLN A 151 9.01 0.03 -12.99
C GLN A 151 9.88 -1.22 -12.89
N LEU A 152 10.81 -1.24 -11.94
CA LEU A 152 11.63 -2.41 -11.68
C LEU A 152 10.76 -3.62 -11.27
N ALA A 153 9.74 -3.40 -10.42
CA ALA A 153 8.78 -4.43 -10.04
C ALA A 153 8.01 -5.00 -11.25
N HIS A 154 7.62 -4.11 -12.18
CA HIS A 154 6.93 -4.51 -13.40
C HIS A 154 7.85 -5.28 -14.36
N ARG A 155 9.11 -4.81 -14.54
CA ARG A 155 10.07 -5.37 -15.51
C ARG A 155 10.71 -6.67 -15.06
N PHE A 156 11.15 -6.74 -13.81
CA PHE A 156 11.93 -7.87 -13.27
C PHE A 156 11.09 -8.84 -12.43
N GLY A 157 9.85 -8.47 -12.11
CA GLY A 157 8.99 -9.19 -11.18
C GLY A 157 9.15 -8.72 -9.73
N ALA A 158 8.10 -8.95 -8.94
CA ALA A 158 8.07 -8.55 -7.54
C ALA A 158 8.98 -9.42 -6.65
N ARG A 159 9.08 -10.72 -6.95
CA ARG A 159 9.84 -11.70 -6.16
C ARG A 159 11.30 -11.28 -5.96
N TYR A 160 12.02 -11.09 -7.06
CA TYR A 160 13.46 -10.75 -7.00
C TYR A 160 13.70 -9.37 -6.42
N LEU A 161 12.80 -8.41 -6.71
CA LEU A 161 12.90 -7.06 -6.20
C LEU A 161 12.71 -7.01 -4.68
N LEU A 162 11.67 -7.68 -4.16
CA LEU A 162 11.40 -7.76 -2.73
C LEU A 162 12.50 -8.53 -1.99
N THR A 163 12.97 -9.64 -2.57
CA THR A 163 14.12 -10.39 -2.02
C THR A 163 15.35 -9.51 -1.91
N GLY A 164 15.73 -8.81 -3.00
CA GLY A 164 16.87 -7.91 -3.01
C GLY A 164 16.73 -6.77 -2.01
N ALA A 165 15.55 -6.16 -1.91
CA ALA A 165 15.27 -5.12 -0.93
C ALA A 165 15.48 -5.60 0.51
N MET A 166 14.95 -6.77 0.86
CA MET A 166 15.09 -7.33 2.20
C MET A 166 16.53 -7.75 2.52
N MET A 167 17.26 -8.29 1.54
CA MET A 167 18.67 -8.65 1.70
C MET A 167 19.58 -7.43 1.87
N ILE A 168 19.35 -6.36 1.09
CA ILE A 168 20.07 -5.09 1.27
C ILE A 168 19.79 -4.51 2.67
N ASN A 169 18.52 -4.50 3.11
CA ASN A 169 18.16 -4.07 4.45
C ASN A 169 18.85 -4.91 5.54
N CYS A 170 18.97 -6.23 5.35
CA CYS A 170 19.71 -7.12 6.26
C CYS A 170 21.17 -6.65 6.42
N VAL A 171 21.88 -6.56 5.30
CA VAL A 171 23.31 -6.20 5.30
C VAL A 171 23.52 -4.80 5.90
N VAL A 172 22.77 -3.81 5.41
CA VAL A 172 22.92 -2.41 5.86
C VAL A 172 22.57 -2.27 7.35
N SER A 173 21.54 -2.97 7.85
CA SER A 173 21.18 -2.92 9.27
C SER A 173 22.22 -3.56 10.17
N ILE A 174 22.80 -4.69 9.77
CA ILE A 174 23.87 -5.35 10.54
C ILE A 174 25.11 -4.46 10.60
N LEU A 175 25.42 -3.73 9.52
CA LEU A 175 26.59 -2.85 9.41
C LEU A 175 26.36 -1.47 10.05
N LEU A 176 25.11 -1.04 10.24
CA LEU A 176 24.77 0.30 10.73
C LEU A 176 25.44 0.64 12.09
N PRO A 177 25.53 -0.25 13.09
CA PRO A 177 26.24 0.04 14.32
C PRO A 177 27.72 0.37 14.11
N LEU A 178 28.39 -0.36 13.22
CA LEU A 178 29.79 -0.12 12.85
C LEU A 178 29.94 1.21 12.10
N ALA A 179 29.03 1.50 11.17
CA ALA A 179 28.99 2.76 10.44
C ALA A 179 28.80 3.96 11.40
N ALA A 180 27.94 3.82 12.41
CA ALA A 180 27.73 4.85 13.41
C ALA A 180 28.98 5.11 14.25
N TYR A 181 29.70 4.07 14.63
CA TYR A 181 30.88 4.19 15.47
C TYR A 181 32.08 4.77 14.71
N TYR A 182 32.44 4.19 13.56
CA TYR A 182 33.64 4.58 12.80
C TYR A 182 33.45 5.83 11.95
N GLY A 183 32.24 6.09 11.44
CA GLY A 183 31.96 7.18 10.51
C GLY A 183 30.95 8.21 11.04
N GLY A 184 30.50 8.07 12.30
CA GLY A 184 29.60 9.00 12.96
C GLY A 184 28.23 9.10 12.29
N TRP A 185 27.60 10.27 12.41
CA TRP A 185 26.25 10.52 11.93
C TRP A 185 26.13 10.49 10.40
N ILE A 186 27.19 10.91 9.67
CA ILE A 186 27.20 10.93 8.21
C ILE A 186 27.07 9.51 7.65
N SER A 187 27.91 8.59 8.14
CA SER A 187 27.85 7.19 7.72
C SER A 187 26.54 6.51 8.12
N THR A 188 25.98 6.86 9.27
CA THR A 188 24.64 6.43 9.69
C THR A 188 23.57 6.94 8.72
N ALA A 189 23.65 8.21 8.33
CA ALA A 189 22.73 8.79 7.34
C ALA A 189 22.84 8.10 5.97
N VAL A 190 24.06 7.78 5.51
CA VAL A 190 24.27 7.00 4.27
C VAL A 190 23.62 5.61 4.37
N CYS A 191 23.79 4.90 5.49
CA CYS A 191 23.10 3.63 5.71
C CYS A 191 21.57 3.80 5.66
N ARG A 192 21.04 4.88 6.23
CA ARG A 192 19.59 5.20 6.19
C ARG A 192 19.11 5.50 4.77
N VAL A 193 19.88 6.24 3.97
CA VAL A 193 19.59 6.45 2.54
C VAL A 193 19.52 5.11 1.80
N LEU A 194 20.48 4.21 2.01
CA LEU A 194 20.50 2.88 1.38
C LEU A 194 19.30 2.02 1.82
N GLN A 195 18.91 2.07 3.10
CA GLN A 195 17.69 1.43 3.58
C GLN A 195 16.44 2.03 2.92
N GLY A 196 16.39 3.36 2.78
CA GLY A 196 15.31 4.05 2.10
C GLY A 196 15.18 3.65 0.63
N LEU A 197 16.29 3.66 -0.12
CA LEU A 197 16.36 3.22 -1.51
C LEU A 197 15.82 1.79 -1.68
N SER A 198 16.27 0.86 -0.86
CA SER A 198 15.82 -0.53 -0.95
C SER A 198 14.34 -0.69 -0.57
N GLN A 199 13.88 -0.02 0.50
CA GLN A 199 12.49 -0.10 0.93
C GLN A 199 11.50 0.60 0.00
N ALA A 200 11.95 1.55 -0.82
CA ALA A 200 11.12 2.21 -1.83
C ALA A 200 10.46 1.22 -2.81
N CYS A 201 11.12 0.09 -3.06
CA CYS A 201 10.62 -0.95 -3.96
C CYS A 201 9.58 -1.88 -3.30
N ILE A 202 9.45 -1.90 -1.96
CA ILE A 202 8.64 -2.88 -1.24
C ILE A 202 7.15 -2.69 -1.53
N VAL A 203 6.61 -1.50 -1.32
CA VAL A 203 5.18 -1.24 -1.49
C VAL A 203 4.74 -1.41 -2.95
N PRO A 204 5.42 -0.84 -3.96
CA PRO A 204 5.11 -1.10 -5.37
C PRO A 204 5.23 -2.58 -5.75
N GLY A 205 6.26 -3.27 -5.25
CA GLY A 205 6.44 -4.71 -5.48
C GLY A 205 5.29 -5.54 -4.93
N ILE A 206 4.82 -5.23 -3.71
CA ILE A 206 3.66 -5.87 -3.10
C ILE A 206 2.39 -5.61 -3.92
N HIS A 207 2.16 -4.37 -4.40
CA HIS A 207 1.02 -4.06 -5.27
C HIS A 207 1.07 -4.86 -6.57
N THR A 208 2.26 -4.94 -7.20
CA THR A 208 2.46 -5.77 -8.39
C THR A 208 2.14 -7.24 -8.13
N SER A 209 2.57 -7.77 -6.98
CA SER A 209 2.28 -9.15 -6.57
C SER A 209 0.79 -9.36 -6.30
N LEU A 210 0.14 -8.46 -5.54
CA LEU A 210 -1.30 -8.51 -5.26
C LEU A 210 -2.14 -8.42 -6.53
N GLY A 211 -1.73 -7.61 -7.51
CA GLY A 211 -2.40 -7.52 -8.81
C GLY A 211 -2.45 -8.84 -9.57
N LYS A 212 -1.51 -9.76 -9.30
CA LYS A 212 -1.39 -11.07 -9.97
C LYS A 212 -1.90 -12.25 -9.13
N TRP A 213 -2.04 -12.09 -7.82
CA TRP A 213 -2.38 -13.16 -6.90
C TRP A 213 -3.72 -12.99 -6.18
N ALA A 214 -4.31 -11.79 -6.19
CA ALA A 214 -5.54 -11.48 -5.47
C ALA A 214 -6.78 -11.52 -6.38
N PRO A 215 -7.62 -12.57 -6.31
CA PRO A 215 -8.88 -12.63 -7.04
C PRO A 215 -9.81 -11.48 -6.65
N LEU A 216 -10.66 -11.02 -7.58
CA LEU A 216 -11.52 -9.85 -7.37
C LEU A 216 -12.43 -9.99 -6.13
N GLN A 217 -12.98 -11.19 -5.91
CA GLN A 217 -13.90 -11.47 -4.80
C GLN A 217 -13.24 -11.46 -3.41
N GLU A 218 -11.93 -11.71 -3.33
CA GLU A 218 -11.17 -11.76 -2.07
C GLU A 218 -10.16 -10.61 -1.94
N ARG A 219 -10.09 -9.73 -2.94
CA ARG A 219 -9.04 -8.70 -3.08
C ARG A 219 -8.97 -7.76 -1.88
N GLY A 220 -10.12 -7.33 -1.37
CA GLY A 220 -10.18 -6.46 -0.21
C GLY A 220 -9.58 -7.11 1.04
N ARG A 221 -10.00 -8.34 1.35
CA ARG A 221 -9.52 -9.10 2.52
C ARG A 221 -8.04 -9.43 2.42
N ILE A 222 -7.60 -9.87 1.25
CA ILE A 222 -6.19 -10.17 0.98
C ILE A 222 -5.33 -8.90 1.13
N ALA A 223 -5.73 -7.81 0.50
CA ALA A 223 -5.03 -6.54 0.59
C ALA A 223 -5.00 -6.01 2.04
N ALA A 224 -6.15 -6.02 2.75
CA ALA A 224 -6.23 -5.60 4.13
C ALA A 224 -5.33 -6.44 5.06
N PHE A 225 -5.27 -7.76 4.85
CA PHE A 225 -4.35 -8.62 5.58
C PHE A 225 -2.90 -8.23 5.33
N VAL A 226 -2.49 -8.12 4.07
CA VAL A 226 -1.11 -7.77 3.71
C VAL A 226 -0.73 -6.38 4.23
N TYR A 227 -1.58 -5.37 4.01
CA TYR A 227 -1.31 -3.99 4.47
C TYR A 227 -1.50 -3.82 5.98
N GLY A 228 -2.24 -4.70 6.64
CA GLY A 228 -2.28 -4.79 8.10
C GLY A 228 -0.91 -5.00 8.75
N GLY A 229 0.05 -5.57 8.00
CA GLY A 229 1.44 -5.69 8.40
C GLY A 229 2.14 -4.36 8.66
N GLN A 230 1.72 -3.26 8.02
CA GLN A 230 2.29 -1.92 8.27
C GLN A 230 1.99 -1.45 9.70
N ALA A 231 0.72 -1.54 10.11
CA ALA A 231 0.31 -1.14 11.45
C ALA A 231 0.91 -2.08 12.50
N LEU A 232 0.84 -3.40 12.25
CA LEU A 232 1.42 -4.40 13.14
C LEU A 232 2.92 -4.18 13.34
N GLY A 233 3.66 -3.94 12.25
CA GLY A 233 5.09 -3.66 12.30
C GLY A 233 5.43 -2.45 13.15
N THR A 234 4.63 -1.41 13.11
CA THR A 234 4.82 -0.21 13.94
C THR A 234 4.46 -0.48 15.40
N VAL A 235 3.28 -1.07 15.66
CA VAL A 235 2.76 -1.32 17.02
C VAL A 235 3.65 -2.28 17.82
N PHE A 236 4.19 -3.33 17.18
CA PHE A 236 5.10 -4.27 17.82
C PHE A 236 6.57 -3.83 17.74
N GLY A 237 6.93 -3.12 16.68
CA GLY A 237 8.30 -2.68 16.45
C GLY A 237 8.81 -1.74 17.54
N LEU A 238 8.00 -0.78 17.96
CA LEU A 238 8.40 0.21 18.97
C LEU A 238 8.66 -0.42 20.35
N PRO A 239 7.75 -1.21 20.96
CA PRO A 239 8.00 -1.87 22.23
C PRO A 239 9.17 -2.85 22.18
N MET A 240 9.29 -3.64 21.10
CA MET A 240 10.41 -4.57 20.91
C MET A 240 11.75 -3.84 20.86
N THR A 241 11.79 -2.68 20.20
CA THR A 241 12.98 -1.82 20.17
C THR A 241 13.37 -1.34 21.56
N GLY A 242 12.38 -0.89 22.36
CA GLY A 242 12.59 -0.49 23.74
C GLY A 242 13.09 -1.63 24.61
N PHE A 243 12.52 -2.83 24.46
CA PHE A 243 12.94 -4.03 25.19
C PHE A 243 14.38 -4.43 24.85
N ILE A 244 14.74 -4.51 23.57
CA ILE A 244 16.10 -4.85 23.13
C ILE A 244 17.10 -3.79 23.62
N SER A 245 16.74 -2.51 23.51
CA SER A 245 17.57 -1.39 23.95
C SER A 245 17.92 -1.45 25.42
N SER A 246 16.98 -1.91 26.26
CA SER A 246 17.19 -2.03 27.72
C SER A 246 17.86 -3.34 28.15
N SER A 247 18.03 -4.27 27.24
CA SER A 247 18.72 -5.55 27.49
C SER A 247 20.25 -5.42 27.36
N SER A 248 20.98 -6.51 27.64
CA SER A 248 22.43 -6.60 27.42
C SER A 248 22.85 -6.42 25.96
N LEU A 249 21.93 -6.52 24.99
CA LEU A 249 22.19 -6.31 23.56
C LEU A 249 22.28 -4.83 23.19
N GLY A 250 21.72 -3.92 24.00
CA GLY A 250 21.75 -2.48 23.84
C GLY A 250 21.23 -1.99 22.47
N TRP A 251 21.56 -0.75 22.11
CA TRP A 251 21.13 -0.17 20.84
C TRP A 251 21.69 -0.88 19.59
N PRO A 252 22.93 -1.46 19.57
CA PRO A 252 23.40 -2.20 18.40
C PRO A 252 22.59 -3.46 18.14
N GLY A 253 22.07 -4.09 19.22
CA GLY A 253 21.23 -5.28 19.13
C GLY A 253 19.93 -5.04 18.37
N ILE A 254 19.37 -3.83 18.44
CA ILE A 254 18.15 -3.45 17.69
C ILE A 254 18.36 -3.64 16.18
N PHE A 255 19.42 -3.05 15.65
CA PHE A 255 19.71 -3.09 14.20
C PHE A 255 20.05 -4.50 13.73
N ARG A 256 20.78 -5.27 14.53
CA ARG A 256 21.08 -6.67 14.21
C ARG A 256 19.85 -7.54 14.23
N PHE A 257 19.00 -7.39 15.24
CA PHE A 257 17.74 -8.15 15.33
C PHE A 257 16.88 -7.95 14.10
N TYR A 258 16.58 -6.69 13.74
CA TYR A 258 15.77 -6.40 12.56
C TYR A 258 16.49 -6.72 11.25
N GLY A 259 17.81 -6.57 11.21
CA GLY A 259 18.62 -6.98 10.07
C GLY A 259 18.54 -8.49 9.82
N ILE A 260 18.73 -9.31 10.85
CA ILE A 260 18.60 -10.77 10.74
C ILE A 260 17.18 -11.17 10.35
N LEU A 261 16.17 -10.56 10.96
CA LEU A 261 14.77 -10.82 10.63
C LEU A 261 14.46 -10.47 9.17
N SER A 262 14.98 -9.34 8.68
CA SER A 262 14.90 -8.96 7.26
C SER A 262 15.57 -9.99 6.35
N GLY A 263 16.75 -10.48 6.73
CA GLY A 263 17.46 -11.54 5.99
C GLY A 263 16.66 -12.84 5.91
N ILE A 264 16.06 -13.26 7.03
CA ILE A 264 15.17 -14.45 7.06
C ILE A 264 14.01 -14.28 6.09
N ILE A 265 13.32 -13.13 6.13
CA ILE A 265 12.22 -12.85 5.20
C ILE A 265 12.70 -12.78 3.76
N GLY A 266 13.89 -12.20 3.49
CA GLY A 266 14.50 -12.20 2.16
C GLY A 266 14.75 -13.60 1.62
N VAL A 267 15.26 -14.51 2.44
CA VAL A 267 15.45 -15.93 2.08
C VAL A 267 14.12 -16.62 1.83
N LEU A 268 13.11 -16.40 2.70
CA LEU A 268 11.77 -16.97 2.51
C LEU A 268 11.11 -16.45 1.22
N LEU A 269 11.23 -15.17 0.89
CA LEU A 269 10.77 -14.60 -0.38
C LEU A 269 11.45 -15.28 -1.58
N PHE A 270 12.76 -15.47 -1.51
CA PHE A 270 13.49 -16.15 -2.58
C PHE A 270 13.02 -17.58 -2.84
N TRP A 271 12.68 -18.33 -1.79
CA TRP A 271 12.30 -19.75 -1.92
C TRP A 271 10.81 -19.97 -2.14
N LEU A 272 9.96 -19.18 -1.51
CA LEU A 272 8.50 -19.43 -1.45
C LEU A 272 7.69 -18.46 -2.31
N ALA A 273 8.21 -17.28 -2.67
CA ALA A 273 7.46 -16.34 -3.49
C ALA A 273 7.53 -16.72 -4.98
N ALA A 274 6.46 -16.42 -5.71
CA ALA A 274 6.41 -16.50 -7.15
C ALA A 274 5.76 -15.23 -7.73
N ASP A 275 6.21 -14.82 -8.92
CA ASP A 275 5.69 -13.60 -9.56
C ASP A 275 4.27 -13.75 -10.10
N THR A 276 3.93 -14.96 -10.58
CA THR A 276 2.60 -15.28 -11.12
C THR A 276 2.18 -16.68 -10.68
N PRO A 277 0.87 -16.96 -10.63
CA PRO A 277 0.37 -18.32 -10.37
C PRO A 277 0.92 -19.36 -11.35
N ALA A 278 1.07 -19.01 -12.64
CA ALA A 278 1.61 -19.89 -13.68
C ALA A 278 3.05 -20.34 -13.41
N GLN A 279 3.87 -19.50 -12.76
CA GLN A 279 5.27 -19.82 -12.44
C GLN A 279 5.43 -20.61 -11.14
N HIS A 280 4.37 -20.75 -10.33
CA HIS A 280 4.44 -21.46 -9.06
C HIS A 280 4.34 -22.97 -9.25
N LYS A 281 5.43 -23.70 -8.99
CA LYS A 281 5.56 -25.14 -9.30
C LYS A 281 4.58 -26.06 -8.56
N LYS A 282 4.02 -25.64 -7.43
CA LYS A 282 3.21 -26.48 -6.53
C LYS A 282 1.74 -26.06 -6.44
N ILE A 283 1.32 -25.02 -7.16
CA ILE A 283 -0.08 -24.58 -7.14
C ILE A 283 -0.99 -25.65 -7.79
N SER A 284 -2.17 -25.85 -7.25
CA SER A 284 -3.16 -26.74 -7.87
C SER A 284 -3.72 -26.11 -9.16
N ALA A 285 -4.02 -26.95 -10.16
CA ALA A 285 -4.60 -26.48 -11.41
C ALA A 285 -5.94 -25.74 -11.20
N ALA A 286 -6.73 -26.19 -10.21
CA ALA A 286 -7.99 -25.56 -9.83
C ALA A 286 -7.79 -24.15 -9.24
N GLU A 287 -6.83 -23.98 -8.33
CA GLU A 287 -6.51 -22.67 -7.73
C GLU A 287 -5.91 -21.71 -8.76
N ARG A 288 -5.01 -22.22 -9.62
CA ARG A 288 -4.45 -21.45 -10.73
C ARG A 288 -5.55 -20.92 -11.64
N LYS A 289 -6.43 -21.82 -12.11
CA LYS A 289 -7.55 -21.47 -12.98
C LYS A 289 -8.48 -20.46 -12.31
N TYR A 290 -8.82 -20.65 -11.04
CA TYR A 290 -9.64 -19.71 -10.28
C TYR A 290 -9.05 -18.29 -10.26
N ILE A 291 -7.74 -18.16 -10.03
CA ILE A 291 -7.08 -16.86 -10.01
C ILE A 291 -7.03 -16.25 -11.40
N GLU A 292 -6.68 -17.02 -12.44
CA GLU A 292 -6.54 -16.56 -13.82
C GLU A 292 -7.90 -16.14 -14.41
N ASP A 293 -8.97 -16.91 -14.16
CA ASP A 293 -10.33 -16.60 -14.63
C ASP A 293 -10.86 -15.30 -13.98
N GLU A 294 -10.65 -15.11 -12.67
CA GLU A 294 -11.09 -13.91 -11.95
C GLU A 294 -10.28 -12.65 -12.33
N LEU A 295 -9.02 -12.79 -12.70
CA LEU A 295 -8.17 -11.68 -13.14
C LEU A 295 -8.30 -11.39 -14.64
N GLY A 296 -8.85 -12.32 -15.42
CA GLY A 296 -8.88 -12.23 -16.89
C GLY A 296 -7.48 -12.29 -17.51
N THR A 297 -6.54 -12.96 -16.85
CA THR A 297 -5.16 -13.10 -17.32
C THR A 297 -4.92 -14.55 -17.75
N GLY A 298 -5.08 -14.83 -19.05
CA GLY A 298 -4.66 -16.09 -19.65
C GLY A 298 -3.12 -16.23 -19.73
N ASP A 299 -2.64 -17.35 -20.31
CA ASP A 299 -1.22 -17.77 -20.35
C ASP A 299 -0.22 -16.75 -20.95
N GLU A 300 -0.69 -15.64 -21.50
CA GLU A 300 0.12 -14.61 -22.19
C GLU A 300 0.21 -13.29 -21.44
N ALA A 301 0.66 -13.27 -20.17
CA ALA A 301 1.12 -12.02 -19.58
C ALA A 301 2.44 -11.57 -20.22
N LYS A 302 2.37 -11.13 -21.49
CA LYS A 302 3.49 -10.49 -22.22
C LYS A 302 3.97 -9.32 -21.36
N LYS A 303 5.28 -9.16 -21.21
CA LYS A 303 5.89 -7.99 -20.56
C LYS A 303 5.55 -6.74 -21.37
N MET A 304 4.48 -6.07 -21.01
CA MET A 304 4.02 -4.85 -21.70
C MET A 304 4.84 -3.65 -21.25
N ALA A 305 5.14 -2.75 -22.17
CA ALA A 305 5.71 -1.45 -21.83
C ALA A 305 4.69 -0.63 -21.04
N VAL A 306 5.14 0.12 -20.04
CA VAL A 306 4.27 0.95 -19.22
C VAL A 306 3.67 2.09 -20.06
N PRO A 307 2.34 2.18 -20.21
CA PRO A 307 1.69 3.20 -21.03
C PRO A 307 1.57 4.53 -20.28
N TRP A 308 2.68 5.22 -20.04
CA TRP A 308 2.76 6.42 -19.22
C TRP A 308 1.76 7.51 -19.61
N THR A 309 1.63 7.79 -20.91
CA THR A 309 0.70 8.83 -21.40
C THR A 309 -0.75 8.51 -21.04
N LYS A 310 -1.16 7.24 -21.13
CA LYS A 310 -2.52 6.81 -20.78
C LYS A 310 -2.76 6.80 -19.27
N ILE A 311 -1.78 6.36 -18.48
CA ILE A 311 -1.83 6.40 -17.02
C ILE A 311 -1.97 7.85 -16.54
N LEU A 312 -1.12 8.76 -17.05
CA LEU A 312 -1.13 10.17 -16.69
C LEU A 312 -2.29 10.98 -17.29
N SER A 313 -3.04 10.44 -18.25
CA SER A 313 -4.26 11.08 -18.78
C SER A 313 -5.53 10.59 -18.08
N HIS A 314 -5.44 9.54 -17.26
CA HIS A 314 -6.61 8.88 -16.69
C HIS A 314 -7.10 9.58 -15.42
N LYS A 315 -8.34 10.12 -15.42
CA LYS A 315 -8.92 10.88 -14.29
C LYS A 315 -8.96 10.10 -12.98
N GLY A 316 -9.27 8.78 -13.04
CA GLY A 316 -9.29 7.90 -11.87
C GLY A 316 -7.93 7.77 -11.19
N VAL A 317 -6.83 7.82 -11.95
CA VAL A 317 -5.45 7.79 -11.39
C VAL A 317 -5.16 9.05 -10.60
N TYR A 318 -5.55 10.23 -11.11
CA TYR A 318 -5.40 11.48 -10.34
C TYR A 318 -6.26 11.49 -9.09
N ALA A 319 -7.49 10.94 -9.16
CA ALA A 319 -8.35 10.82 -7.98
C ALA A 319 -7.66 9.99 -6.88
N ILE A 320 -7.03 8.87 -7.24
CA ILE A 320 -6.27 8.03 -6.33
C ILE A 320 -5.07 8.79 -5.74
N ILE A 321 -4.28 9.48 -6.58
CA ILE A 321 -3.11 10.26 -6.14
C ILE A 321 -3.51 11.31 -5.10
N ILE A 322 -4.58 12.06 -5.36
CA ILE A 322 -5.08 13.12 -4.49
C ILE A 322 -5.64 12.52 -3.18
N ALA A 323 -6.38 11.41 -3.24
CA ALA A 323 -6.86 10.73 -2.05
C ALA A 323 -5.72 10.18 -1.19
N HIS A 324 -4.68 9.62 -1.82
CA HIS A 324 -3.48 9.14 -1.12
C HIS A 324 -2.73 10.29 -0.42
N PHE A 325 -2.56 11.41 -1.11
CA PHE A 325 -1.97 12.63 -0.53
C PHE A 325 -2.72 13.08 0.72
N GLY A 326 -4.05 13.27 0.63
CA GLY A 326 -4.87 13.72 1.75
C GLY A 326 -4.88 12.74 2.92
N THR A 327 -4.96 11.45 2.63
CA THR A 327 -4.91 10.40 3.65
C THR A 327 -3.57 10.38 4.38
N THR A 328 -2.45 10.56 3.67
CA THR A 328 -1.11 10.61 4.26
C THR A 328 -0.90 11.86 5.10
N TRP A 329 -1.40 13.01 4.64
CA TRP A 329 -1.37 14.27 5.41
C TRP A 329 -2.02 14.11 6.78
N GLY A 330 -3.27 13.67 6.81
CA GLY A 330 -3.98 13.49 8.07
C GLY A 330 -3.40 12.37 8.94
N GLN A 331 -2.79 11.34 8.32
CA GLN A 331 -2.03 10.32 9.06
C GLN A 331 -0.85 10.93 9.80
N LEU A 332 -0.13 11.84 9.16
CA LEU A 332 0.99 12.52 9.79
C LEU A 332 0.54 13.34 11.01
N VAL A 333 -0.56 14.10 10.88
CA VAL A 333 -1.13 14.84 12.01
C VAL A 333 -1.44 13.91 13.18
N LEU A 334 -2.07 12.77 12.92
CA LEU A 334 -2.38 11.80 13.97
C LEU A 334 -1.12 11.16 14.60
N TYR A 335 -0.05 10.98 13.83
CA TYR A 335 1.18 10.34 14.32
C TYR A 335 2.11 11.31 15.06
N SER A 336 2.28 12.52 14.54
CA SER A 336 3.28 13.46 15.07
C SER A 336 2.67 14.53 15.96
N GLU A 337 1.51 15.06 15.59
CA GLU A 337 0.95 16.23 16.27
C GLU A 337 0.08 15.86 17.47
N VAL A 338 -0.67 14.75 17.40
CA VAL A 338 -1.50 14.33 18.53
C VAL A 338 -0.67 14.01 19.78
N PRO A 339 0.45 13.28 19.72
CA PRO A 339 1.31 13.12 20.92
C PRO A 339 1.81 14.44 21.50
N ALA A 340 2.15 15.40 20.65
CA ALA A 340 2.58 16.73 21.09
C ALA A 340 1.42 17.51 21.74
N TYR A 341 0.21 17.42 21.19
CA TYR A 341 -1.01 17.99 21.79
C TYR A 341 -1.30 17.37 23.16
N LEU A 342 -1.21 16.04 23.31
CA LEU A 342 -1.43 15.35 24.58
C LEU A 342 -0.39 15.78 25.65
N ASP A 343 0.87 15.97 25.25
CA ASP A 343 1.93 16.44 26.17
C ASP A 343 1.71 17.92 26.56
N LYS A 344 1.55 18.82 25.58
CA LYS A 344 1.56 20.27 25.83
C LYS A 344 0.24 20.83 26.33
N ILE A 345 -0.88 20.34 25.82
CA ILE A 345 -2.22 20.86 26.15
C ILE A 345 -2.88 20.06 27.27
N MET A 346 -2.73 18.73 27.24
CA MET A 346 -3.35 17.82 28.21
C MET A 346 -2.45 17.51 29.40
N GLY A 347 -1.15 17.82 29.34
CA GLY A 347 -0.19 17.58 30.42
C GLY A 347 0.07 16.10 30.71
N VAL A 348 -0.11 15.22 29.71
CA VAL A 348 0.06 13.77 29.84
C VAL A 348 1.55 13.44 29.94
N ASN A 349 1.94 12.63 30.93
CA ASN A 349 3.34 12.22 31.06
C ASN A 349 3.77 11.28 29.92
N ILE A 350 5.07 11.26 29.60
CA ILE A 350 5.65 10.55 28.46
C ILE A 350 5.29 9.05 28.42
N LYS A 351 5.22 8.38 29.59
CA LYS A 351 4.90 6.93 29.63
C LYS A 351 3.44 6.66 29.28
N ALA A 352 2.52 7.44 29.84
CA ALA A 352 1.10 7.35 29.55
C ALA A 352 0.81 7.80 28.11
N ASN A 353 1.50 8.83 27.61
CA ASN A 353 1.37 9.31 26.23
C ASN A 353 1.65 8.21 25.20
N GLY A 354 2.70 7.41 25.39
CA GLY A 354 3.01 6.30 24.49
C GLY A 354 1.90 5.24 24.41
N LEU A 355 1.27 4.89 25.53
CA LEU A 355 0.17 3.92 25.56
C LEU A 355 -1.11 4.50 24.94
N LEU A 356 -1.45 5.73 25.32
CA LEU A 356 -2.64 6.44 24.80
C LEU A 356 -2.54 6.69 23.30
N THR A 357 -1.37 7.08 22.81
CA THR A 357 -1.15 7.22 21.36
C THR A 357 -1.23 5.88 20.62
N ALA A 358 -0.85 4.77 21.25
CA ALA A 358 -0.88 3.45 20.61
C ALA A 358 -2.30 2.84 20.51
N LEU A 359 -3.18 3.14 21.46
CA LEU A 359 -4.52 2.55 21.52
C LEU A 359 -5.39 2.84 20.29
N PRO A 360 -5.50 4.08 19.76
CA PRO A 360 -6.22 4.37 18.54
C PRO A 360 -5.72 3.55 17.33
N PHE A 361 -4.41 3.34 17.21
CA PHE A 361 -3.82 2.55 16.12
C PHE A 361 -4.06 1.05 16.28
N LEU A 362 -4.11 0.56 17.51
CA LEU A 362 -4.49 -0.83 17.77
C LEU A 362 -5.95 -1.08 17.37
N VAL A 363 -6.87 -0.19 17.73
CA VAL A 363 -8.28 -0.27 17.31
C VAL A 363 -8.38 -0.16 15.78
N MET A 364 -7.64 0.74 15.16
CA MET A 364 -7.54 0.87 13.71
C MET A 364 -7.13 -0.45 13.03
N TRP A 365 -6.21 -1.20 13.63
CA TRP A 365 -5.78 -2.49 13.11
C TRP A 365 -6.93 -3.52 13.10
N PHE A 366 -7.72 -3.61 14.16
CA PHE A 366 -8.88 -4.50 14.23
C PHE A 366 -9.99 -4.07 13.26
N THR A 367 -10.30 -2.78 13.21
CA THR A 367 -11.36 -2.26 12.32
C THR A 367 -11.01 -2.39 10.84
N ASN A 368 -9.73 -2.48 10.49
CA ASN A 368 -9.28 -2.80 9.13
C ASN A 368 -9.88 -4.11 8.61
N PHE A 369 -9.89 -5.17 9.42
CA PHE A 369 -10.47 -6.46 9.02
C PHE A 369 -11.99 -6.38 8.91
N PHE A 370 -12.65 -5.66 9.82
CA PHE A 370 -14.10 -5.46 9.78
C PHE A 370 -14.54 -4.73 8.51
N PHE A 371 -13.94 -3.57 8.21
CA PHE A 371 -14.29 -2.81 7.02
C PHE A 371 -13.93 -3.52 5.73
N SER A 372 -12.84 -4.27 5.74
CA SER A 372 -12.44 -5.09 4.60
C SER A 372 -13.49 -6.17 4.29
N TRP A 373 -13.92 -6.92 5.32
CA TRP A 373 -14.98 -7.90 5.18
C TRP A 373 -16.28 -7.25 4.67
N MET A 374 -16.63 -6.09 5.21
CA MET A 374 -17.82 -5.34 4.81
C MET A 374 -17.75 -4.92 3.34
N THR A 375 -16.64 -4.35 2.88
CA THR A 375 -16.48 -3.90 1.47
C THR A 375 -16.50 -5.07 0.50
N ASP A 376 -15.88 -6.20 0.83
CA ASP A 376 -15.95 -7.41 0.00
C ASP A 376 -17.37 -7.97 -0.05
N MET A 377 -18.09 -7.98 1.08
CA MET A 377 -19.48 -8.41 1.12
C MET A 377 -20.38 -7.56 0.22
N LEU A 378 -20.18 -6.23 0.19
CA LEU A 378 -20.94 -5.32 -0.66
C LEU A 378 -20.76 -5.64 -2.15
N ILE A 379 -19.54 -6.00 -2.57
CA ILE A 379 -19.22 -6.39 -3.94
C ILE A 379 -19.79 -7.79 -4.26
N VAL A 380 -19.49 -8.79 -3.40
CA VAL A 380 -19.87 -10.20 -3.65
C VAL A 380 -21.38 -10.39 -3.69
N LYS A 381 -22.12 -9.66 -2.84
CA LYS A 381 -23.60 -9.68 -2.85
C LYS A 381 -24.23 -8.77 -3.91
N ASN A 382 -23.44 -8.12 -4.77
CA ASN A 382 -23.90 -7.15 -5.77
C ASN A 382 -24.77 -6.03 -5.21
N ILE A 383 -24.54 -5.61 -3.94
CA ILE A 383 -25.26 -4.49 -3.31
C ILE A 383 -24.77 -3.17 -3.90
N LEU A 384 -23.47 -3.04 -4.09
CA LEU A 384 -22.84 -1.89 -4.73
C LEU A 384 -21.85 -2.36 -5.81
N SER A 385 -21.75 -1.58 -6.89
CA SER A 385 -20.70 -1.81 -7.89
C SER A 385 -19.31 -1.62 -7.27
N PRO A 386 -18.24 -2.21 -7.83
CA PRO A 386 -16.88 -2.01 -7.34
C PRO A 386 -16.51 -0.54 -7.21
N THR A 387 -16.83 0.30 -8.20
CA THR A 387 -16.60 1.76 -8.16
C THR A 387 -17.31 2.42 -6.97
N ASN A 388 -18.59 2.14 -6.78
CA ASN A 388 -19.36 2.73 -5.68
C ASN A 388 -18.87 2.22 -4.32
N THR A 389 -18.47 0.96 -4.22
CA THR A 389 -17.87 0.40 -3.00
C THR A 389 -16.56 1.10 -2.65
N ARG A 390 -15.69 1.39 -3.63
CA ARG A 390 -14.45 2.13 -3.39
C ARG A 390 -14.70 3.58 -2.96
N LYS A 391 -15.66 4.25 -3.60
CA LYS A 391 -16.09 5.61 -3.20
C LYS A 391 -16.68 5.62 -1.78
N PHE A 392 -17.55 4.67 -1.47
CA PHE A 392 -18.13 4.51 -0.15
C PHE A 392 -17.05 4.25 0.92
N ALA A 393 -16.15 3.31 0.70
CA ALA A 393 -15.07 2.97 1.64
C ALA A 393 -14.15 4.18 1.90
N ASN A 394 -13.79 4.93 0.84
CA ASN A 394 -12.96 6.13 0.99
C ASN A 394 -13.68 7.22 1.79
N SER A 395 -14.98 7.43 1.54
CA SER A 395 -15.81 8.41 2.27
C SER A 395 -16.02 8.00 3.72
N LEU A 396 -16.30 6.71 3.97
CA LEU A 396 -16.44 6.14 5.31
C LEU A 396 -15.16 6.30 6.14
N GLY A 397 -14.00 6.34 5.49
CA GLY A 397 -12.73 6.61 6.16
C GLY A 397 -12.50 8.09 6.43
N ASN A 398 -12.63 8.94 5.42
CA ASN A 398 -12.19 10.33 5.50
C ASN A 398 -13.22 11.25 6.17
N VAL A 399 -14.54 11.04 5.97
CA VAL A 399 -15.57 11.94 6.55
C VAL A 399 -15.64 11.81 8.08
N PRO A 400 -15.78 10.61 8.68
CA PRO A 400 -15.75 10.48 10.13
C PRO A 400 -14.42 10.92 10.75
N ALA A 401 -13.29 10.68 10.05
CA ALA A 401 -11.98 11.14 10.52
C ALA A 401 -11.89 12.67 10.55
N ALA A 402 -12.41 13.36 9.54
CA ALA A 402 -12.49 14.82 9.53
C ALA A 402 -13.38 15.35 10.66
N LEU A 403 -14.56 14.74 10.87
CA LEU A 403 -15.45 15.10 11.98
C LEU A 403 -14.79 14.85 13.34
N GLY A 404 -14.04 13.77 13.49
CA GLY A 404 -13.27 13.49 14.69
C GLY A 404 -12.19 14.54 14.98
N LEU A 405 -11.45 15.00 13.96
CA LEU A 405 -10.49 16.09 14.12
C LEU A 405 -11.17 17.42 14.47
N ILE A 406 -12.33 17.72 13.89
CA ILE A 406 -13.13 18.90 14.25
C ILE A 406 -13.62 18.77 15.70
N ALA A 407 -14.11 17.60 16.12
CA ALA A 407 -14.51 17.36 17.50
C ALA A 407 -13.32 17.51 18.46
N LEU A 408 -12.13 17.02 18.08
CA LEU A 408 -10.90 17.18 18.87
C LEU A 408 -10.51 18.65 19.07
N ALA A 409 -10.74 19.51 18.06
CA ALA A 409 -10.49 20.94 18.14
C ALA A 409 -11.32 21.65 19.23
N TYR A 410 -12.49 21.10 19.57
CA TYR A 410 -13.39 21.64 20.61
C TYR A 410 -13.50 20.74 21.84
N ALA A 411 -12.71 19.66 21.92
CA ALA A 411 -12.76 18.74 23.04
C ALA A 411 -12.39 19.45 24.35
N PRO A 412 -13.11 19.20 25.45
CA PRO A 412 -12.70 19.66 26.77
C PRO A 412 -11.38 18.98 27.17
N LYS A 413 -10.70 19.56 28.17
CA LYS A 413 -9.47 18.98 28.74
C LYS A 413 -9.77 17.75 29.62
N ASP A 414 -10.50 16.81 29.05
CA ASP A 414 -10.81 15.50 29.65
C ASP A 414 -10.17 14.40 28.81
N MET A 415 -9.32 13.62 29.43
CA MET A 415 -8.52 12.61 28.76
C MET A 415 -9.39 11.50 28.14
N LEU A 416 -10.46 11.10 28.82
CA LEU A 416 -11.34 10.05 28.34
C LEU A 416 -12.08 10.49 27.05
N ILE A 417 -12.51 11.74 27.01
CA ILE A 417 -13.21 12.31 25.85
C ILE A 417 -12.24 12.44 24.67
N VAL A 418 -11.06 13.01 24.91
CA VAL A 418 -10.01 13.16 23.88
C VAL A 418 -9.62 11.81 23.30
N GLU A 419 -9.33 10.82 24.16
CA GLU A 419 -8.97 9.47 23.74
C GLU A 419 -10.09 8.77 22.96
N SER A 420 -11.34 8.92 23.41
CA SER A 420 -12.50 8.36 22.71
C SER A 420 -12.65 8.93 21.30
N ILE A 421 -12.42 10.25 21.12
CA ILE A 421 -12.45 10.92 19.82
C ILE A 421 -11.30 10.39 18.93
N LEU A 422 -10.10 10.22 19.49
CA LEU A 422 -8.95 9.70 18.74
C LEU A 422 -9.16 8.25 18.30
N VAL A 423 -9.68 7.40 19.19
CA VAL A 423 -10.04 6.01 18.89
C VAL A 423 -11.09 5.97 17.77
N PHE A 424 -12.15 6.77 17.88
CA PHE A 424 -13.16 6.89 16.82
C PHE A 424 -12.55 7.32 15.49
N THR A 425 -11.75 8.39 15.50
CA THR A 425 -11.09 8.93 14.31
C THR A 425 -10.23 7.88 13.60
N CYS A 426 -9.38 7.19 14.34
CA CYS A 426 -8.49 6.16 13.79
C CYS A 426 -9.25 4.90 13.36
N ALA A 427 -10.28 4.49 14.10
CA ALA A 427 -11.10 3.32 13.78
C ALA A 427 -11.75 3.43 12.39
N PHE A 428 -12.29 4.59 12.05
CA PHE A 428 -12.90 4.80 10.74
C PHE A 428 -11.89 5.11 9.65
N LYS A 429 -10.83 5.86 9.95
CA LYS A 429 -9.85 6.32 8.97
C LYS A 429 -9.27 5.20 8.10
N ILE A 430 -9.10 4.00 8.65
CA ILE A 430 -8.53 2.86 7.93
C ILE A 430 -9.36 2.44 6.72
N SER A 431 -10.69 2.66 6.74
CA SER A 431 -11.57 2.35 5.63
C SER A 431 -11.18 3.07 4.33
N ALA A 432 -10.55 4.25 4.41
CA ALA A 432 -10.09 4.99 3.23
C ALA A 432 -9.07 4.18 2.40
N HIS A 433 -8.22 3.37 3.04
CA HIS A 433 -7.27 2.50 2.35
C HIS A 433 -7.96 1.43 1.50
N LEU A 434 -9.12 0.93 1.94
CA LEU A 434 -9.94 -0.02 1.17
C LEU A 434 -10.61 0.64 -0.05
N GLY A 435 -10.70 1.97 -0.05
CA GLY A 435 -11.10 2.78 -1.19
C GLY A 435 -9.94 2.98 -2.16
N PHE A 436 -9.13 4.02 -1.93
CA PHE A 436 -8.12 4.46 -2.91
C PHE A 436 -6.97 3.48 -3.11
N GLN A 437 -6.50 2.80 -2.05
CA GLN A 437 -5.29 1.96 -2.14
C GLN A 437 -5.55 0.67 -2.92
N ILE A 438 -6.73 0.04 -2.75
CA ILE A 438 -7.09 -1.14 -3.53
C ILE A 438 -7.44 -0.76 -4.97
N ASN A 439 -7.97 0.44 -5.18
CA ASN A 439 -8.40 0.92 -6.49
C ASN A 439 -7.27 0.95 -7.55
N HIS A 440 -6.00 1.04 -7.16
CA HIS A 440 -4.88 0.84 -8.09
C HIS A 440 -4.94 -0.51 -8.79
N ILE A 441 -5.28 -1.56 -8.03
CA ILE A 441 -5.36 -2.93 -8.54
C ILE A 441 -6.63 -3.12 -9.38
N ASP A 442 -7.74 -2.45 -9.01
CA ASP A 442 -9.01 -2.55 -9.73
C ASP A 442 -8.90 -1.91 -11.12
N ILE A 443 -8.32 -0.71 -11.24
CA ILE A 443 -8.12 -0.01 -12.52
C ILE A 443 -7.18 -0.79 -13.43
N SER A 444 -6.06 -1.28 -12.89
CA SER A 444 -5.10 -2.02 -13.70
C SER A 444 -4.23 -2.96 -12.87
N PRO A 445 -4.58 -4.24 -12.80
CA PRO A 445 -3.77 -5.25 -12.12
C PRO A 445 -2.33 -5.32 -12.66
N ASN A 446 -2.14 -5.18 -13.98
CA ASN A 446 -0.82 -5.27 -14.61
C ASN A 446 0.11 -4.10 -14.26
N PHE A 447 -0.43 -2.90 -14.06
CA PHE A 447 0.33 -1.68 -13.75
C PHE A 447 0.07 -1.14 -12.35
N ALA A 448 -0.54 -1.94 -11.46
CA ALA A 448 -0.88 -1.53 -10.09
C ALA A 448 0.33 -1.02 -9.30
N GLY A 449 1.48 -1.70 -9.40
CA GLY A 449 2.73 -1.28 -8.77
C GLY A 449 3.26 0.06 -9.28
N THR A 450 3.15 0.32 -10.58
CA THR A 450 3.55 1.60 -11.19
C THR A 450 2.65 2.74 -10.72
N MET A 451 1.34 2.53 -10.71
CA MET A 451 0.39 3.53 -10.21
C MET A 451 0.58 3.78 -8.72
N MET A 452 0.82 2.72 -7.93
CA MET A 452 1.10 2.85 -6.50
C MET A 452 2.40 3.62 -6.25
N SER A 453 3.45 3.39 -7.05
CA SER A 453 4.70 4.14 -6.89
C SER A 453 4.50 5.63 -7.14
N LEU A 454 3.71 6.01 -8.15
CA LEU A 454 3.38 7.39 -8.48
C LEU A 454 2.56 8.06 -7.36
N SER A 455 1.51 7.40 -6.88
CA SER A 455 0.67 7.95 -5.82
C SER A 455 1.41 8.05 -4.48
N ASN A 456 2.25 7.06 -4.15
CA ASN A 456 3.04 7.05 -2.93
C ASN A 456 4.17 8.08 -2.97
N PHE A 457 4.79 8.31 -4.13
CA PHE A 457 5.76 9.41 -4.31
C PHE A 457 5.11 10.76 -3.99
N THR A 458 3.96 11.04 -4.58
CA THR A 458 3.22 12.31 -4.37
C THR A 458 2.78 12.45 -2.90
N SER A 459 2.34 11.35 -2.27
CA SER A 459 1.94 11.37 -0.86
C SER A 459 3.12 11.64 0.08
N ASN A 460 4.33 11.15 -0.24
CA ASN A 460 5.53 11.43 0.55
C ASN A 460 6.02 12.87 0.40
N ILE A 461 5.81 13.51 -0.77
CA ILE A 461 6.01 14.96 -0.89
C ILE A 461 5.07 15.70 0.08
N GLY A 462 3.80 15.32 0.13
CA GLY A 462 2.83 15.86 1.09
C GLY A 462 3.25 15.68 2.54
N ALA A 463 3.70 14.48 2.88
CA ALA A 463 4.23 14.18 4.21
C ALA A 463 5.46 15.03 4.58
N SER A 464 6.28 15.41 3.61
CA SER A 464 7.45 16.26 3.84
C SER A 464 7.07 17.75 4.01
N ILE A 465 6.01 18.19 3.33
CA ILE A 465 5.52 19.58 3.40
C ILE A 465 4.65 19.82 4.64
N ALA A 466 3.89 18.83 5.08
CA ALA A 466 2.93 18.97 6.19
C ALA A 466 3.55 19.51 7.48
N PRO A 467 4.71 19.00 7.98
CA PRO A 467 5.34 19.54 9.19
C PRO A 467 5.76 21.00 9.04
N LEU A 468 6.17 21.43 7.83
CA LEU A 468 6.53 22.82 7.56
C LEU A 468 5.31 23.73 7.69
N ILE A 469 4.19 23.35 7.10
CA ILE A 469 2.94 24.12 7.18
C ILE A 469 2.44 24.15 8.62
N ILE A 470 2.49 23.01 9.34
CA ILE A 470 2.10 22.94 10.75
C ILE A 470 3.01 23.86 11.60
N GLY A 471 4.32 23.85 11.35
CA GLY A 471 5.27 24.72 12.04
C GLY A 471 5.04 26.22 11.81
N PHE A 472 4.52 26.61 10.63
CA PHE A 472 4.10 27.99 10.38
C PHE A 472 2.81 28.37 11.12
N ILE A 473 1.89 27.41 11.31
CA ILE A 473 0.63 27.64 12.04
C ILE A 473 0.91 27.61 13.56
N LEU A 474 1.65 26.63 14.03
CA LEU A 474 1.87 26.34 15.45
C LEU A 474 3.09 27.10 15.98
N THR A 475 3.00 28.42 16.03
CA THR A 475 4.06 29.29 16.56
C THR A 475 4.23 29.22 18.08
N ASP A 476 3.16 28.89 18.81
CA ASP A 476 3.16 28.59 20.23
C ASP A 476 2.44 27.26 20.49
N VAL A 477 3.19 26.26 20.96
CA VAL A 477 2.68 24.92 21.25
C VAL A 477 1.73 24.84 22.45
N ASN A 478 1.67 25.89 23.28
CA ASN A 478 0.77 25.97 24.43
C ASN A 478 -0.57 26.64 24.10
N ASP A 479 -0.71 27.24 22.89
CA ASP A 479 -1.94 27.90 22.47
C ASP A 479 -2.93 26.91 21.82
N VAL A 480 -4.02 26.66 22.53
CA VAL A 480 -5.13 25.78 22.08
C VAL A 480 -5.75 26.27 20.77
N TYR A 481 -5.76 27.60 20.50
CA TYR A 481 -6.36 28.15 19.30
C TYR A 481 -5.55 27.78 18.06
N LEU A 482 -4.21 27.77 18.15
CA LEU A 482 -3.35 27.33 17.05
C LEU A 482 -3.48 25.84 16.77
N TRP A 483 -3.66 25.01 17.80
CA TRP A 483 -3.96 23.59 17.62
C TRP A 483 -5.29 23.35 16.89
N ARG A 484 -6.32 24.17 17.18
CA ARG A 484 -7.59 24.11 16.42
C ARG A 484 -7.37 24.33 14.93
N GLN A 485 -6.53 25.31 14.56
CA GLN A 485 -6.23 25.57 13.15
C GLN A 485 -5.55 24.36 12.49
N VAL A 486 -4.61 23.71 13.17
CA VAL A 486 -3.96 22.48 12.66
C VAL A 486 -4.98 21.39 12.38
N PHE A 487 -5.90 21.16 13.32
CA PHE A 487 -6.95 20.14 13.16
C PHE A 487 -7.95 20.50 12.06
N PHE A 488 -8.33 21.77 11.92
CA PHE A 488 -9.21 22.23 10.83
C PHE A 488 -8.58 22.10 9.45
N VAL A 489 -7.29 22.43 9.31
CA VAL A 489 -6.56 22.24 8.05
C VAL A 489 -6.54 20.76 7.67
N ALA A 490 -6.22 19.87 8.61
CA ALA A 490 -6.21 18.43 8.36
C ALA A 490 -7.61 17.89 7.99
N ALA A 491 -8.65 18.32 8.70
CA ALA A 491 -10.04 17.96 8.39
C ALA A 491 -10.47 18.46 7.01
N GLY A 492 -10.12 19.72 6.67
CA GLY A 492 -10.41 20.29 5.35
C GLY A 492 -9.73 19.52 4.22
N ILE A 493 -8.47 19.12 4.39
CA ILE A 493 -7.75 18.30 3.42
C ILE A 493 -8.43 16.93 3.26
N TYR A 494 -8.84 16.25 4.32
CA TYR A 494 -9.60 15.00 4.24
C TYR A 494 -10.90 15.16 3.42
N LEU A 495 -11.68 16.20 3.68
CA LEU A 495 -12.96 16.42 2.99
C LEU A 495 -12.77 16.77 1.52
N VAL A 496 -11.83 17.68 1.19
CA VAL A 496 -11.57 18.11 -0.19
C VAL A 496 -11.03 16.95 -1.03
N THR A 497 -10.05 16.22 -0.52
CA THR A 497 -9.47 15.09 -1.25
C THR A 497 -10.45 13.94 -1.42
N ASN A 498 -11.32 13.69 -0.42
CA ASN A 498 -12.40 12.73 -0.54
C ASN A 498 -13.45 13.17 -1.58
N LEU A 499 -13.83 14.44 -1.61
CA LEU A 499 -14.80 14.95 -2.60
C LEU A 499 -14.28 14.74 -4.02
N ILE A 500 -13.01 15.08 -4.27
CA ILE A 500 -12.36 14.86 -5.57
C ILE A 500 -12.38 13.36 -5.93
N TYR A 501 -12.08 12.49 -4.96
CA TYR A 501 -12.13 11.05 -5.16
C TYR A 501 -13.53 10.55 -5.51
N VAL A 502 -14.55 10.99 -4.79
CA VAL A 502 -15.94 10.60 -5.07
C VAL A 502 -16.41 11.02 -6.47
N ILE A 503 -15.97 12.19 -6.96
CA ILE A 503 -16.33 12.68 -8.29
C ILE A 503 -15.62 11.87 -9.39
N PHE A 504 -14.31 11.70 -9.30
CA PHE A 504 -13.47 11.24 -10.41
C PHE A 504 -13.02 9.79 -10.34
N ALA A 505 -13.16 9.10 -9.18
CA ALA A 505 -12.71 7.72 -9.06
C ALA A 505 -13.58 6.76 -9.87
N THR A 506 -12.94 5.76 -10.46
CA THR A 506 -13.53 4.59 -11.09
C THR A 506 -12.76 3.35 -10.65
N ALA A 507 -13.43 2.21 -10.58
CA ALA A 507 -12.82 0.90 -10.38
C ALA A 507 -13.04 -0.02 -11.61
N GLU A 508 -13.40 0.58 -12.73
CA GLU A 508 -13.49 -0.13 -14.00
C GLU A 508 -12.08 -0.41 -14.53
N LYS A 509 -11.89 -1.63 -15.06
CA LYS A 509 -10.62 -2.04 -15.66
C LYS A 509 -10.32 -1.18 -16.87
N ALA A 510 -9.16 -0.53 -16.88
CA ALA A 510 -8.79 0.36 -17.97
C ALA A 510 -8.40 -0.43 -19.23
N GLU A 511 -8.82 0.06 -20.40
CA GLU A 511 -8.52 -0.54 -21.70
C GLU A 511 -7.01 -0.75 -21.95
N TRP A 512 -6.17 0.11 -21.40
CA TRP A 512 -4.72 0.02 -21.51
C TRP A 512 -4.08 -1.04 -20.60
N ASN A 513 -4.89 -1.72 -19.78
CA ASN A 513 -4.39 -2.82 -18.95
C ASN A 513 -4.02 -4.06 -19.79
N GLU A 514 -4.67 -4.25 -20.94
CA GLU A 514 -4.44 -5.36 -21.84
C GLU A 514 -3.65 -4.91 -23.08
N PRO A 515 -2.85 -5.82 -23.70
CA PRO A 515 -2.26 -5.52 -24.99
C PRO A 515 -3.40 -5.23 -25.98
N LYS A 516 -3.24 -4.20 -26.82
CA LYS A 516 -4.11 -4.09 -27.98
C LYS A 516 -3.91 -5.38 -28.78
N GLU A 517 -4.95 -6.17 -28.93
CA GLU A 517 -5.00 -7.15 -29.99
C GLU A 517 -4.69 -6.39 -31.29
N THR A 518 -3.61 -6.76 -31.94
CA THR A 518 -3.37 -6.31 -33.30
C THR A 518 -4.57 -6.85 -34.07
N GLN A 519 -5.52 -6.00 -34.43
CA GLN A 519 -6.53 -6.36 -35.41
C GLN A 519 -5.73 -6.79 -36.64
N VAL A 520 -5.58 -8.08 -36.80
CA VAL A 520 -5.16 -8.66 -38.08
C VAL A 520 -6.29 -8.28 -39.00
N ASN A 521 -6.02 -7.33 -39.87
CA ASN A 521 -6.97 -6.99 -40.93
C ASN A 521 -7.26 -8.28 -41.68
N GLU A 522 -8.44 -8.84 -41.48
CA GLU A 522 -8.96 -9.99 -42.27
C GLU A 522 -9.13 -9.63 -43.74
N GLU A 523 -8.79 -8.42 -44.18
CA GLU A 523 -8.88 -7.96 -45.57
C GLU A 523 -7.73 -8.41 -46.47
N GLU A 524 -6.63 -8.97 -45.95
CA GLU A 524 -5.52 -9.46 -46.82
C GLU A 524 -5.54 -10.97 -47.09
N GLY A 525 -6.57 -11.70 -46.72
CA GLY A 525 -6.66 -13.17 -46.84
C GLY A 525 -7.53 -13.73 -47.98
N GLN A 526 -8.05 -12.93 -48.90
CA GLN A 526 -8.73 -13.49 -50.10
C GLN A 526 -7.73 -13.60 -51.26
N PRO A 527 -7.40 -14.83 -51.72
CA PRO A 527 -6.69 -14.98 -52.98
C PRO A 527 -7.59 -14.49 -54.12
N MET A 528 -7.10 -13.54 -54.90
CA MET A 528 -7.77 -13.13 -56.15
C MET A 528 -7.96 -14.36 -57.01
N MET A 529 -9.20 -14.81 -57.16
CA MET A 529 -9.57 -15.71 -58.25
C MET A 529 -9.40 -14.96 -59.58
N GLU A 530 -8.42 -15.35 -60.33
CA GLU A 530 -8.18 -14.93 -61.71
C GLU A 530 -9.41 -15.30 -62.54
N LYS A 531 -10.12 -14.29 -63.05
CA LYS A 531 -11.21 -14.50 -64.00
C LYS A 531 -10.64 -15.05 -65.33
N PRO A 532 -11.17 -16.14 -65.85
CA PRO A 532 -10.72 -16.64 -67.16
C PRO A 532 -11.03 -15.62 -68.23
N LYS A 533 -10.02 -15.28 -69.03
CA LYS A 533 -10.19 -14.52 -70.28
C LYS A 533 -11.08 -15.32 -71.24
N LEU A 534 -12.25 -14.77 -71.59
CA LEU A 534 -13.01 -15.17 -72.74
C LEU A 534 -12.27 -14.63 -73.97
N GLU A 535 -11.67 -15.54 -74.75
CA GLU A 535 -11.23 -15.27 -76.09
C GLU A 535 -12.48 -15.12 -77.01
N GLU A 536 -12.59 -13.95 -77.63
CA GLU A 536 -13.47 -13.74 -78.75
C GLU A 536 -12.85 -14.39 -80.01
N ALA A 537 -13.62 -15.26 -80.64
CA ALA A 537 -13.48 -15.64 -82.07
C ALA A 537 -14.80 -15.41 -82.78
#